data_49d8cd83556b22a8fe50ac5681e43e9d
#
_entry.id   49d8cd83556b22a8fe50ac5681e43e9d
#
_cell.length_a   1.000
_cell.length_b   1.000
_cell.length_c   1.000
_cell.angle_alpha   90.00
_cell.angle_beta   90.00
_cell.angle_gamma   90.00
#
_symmetry.space_group_name_H-M   'P 1'
#
loop_
_entity.id
_entity.type
_entity.pdbx_description
1 polymer ?
#
loop_
_entity_poly.entity_id
_entity_poly.type
_entity_poly.pdbx_seq_one_letter_code
_entity_poly.pdbx_strand_id
1 'polypeptide(L)'
;MKLMVFDVGGTEIKYCVMDESLVREEAGSVPTPMSSQEEFFDVLCSLYEPHRGEAEGIAMCLPGFIDSENGRCLGGGALRYNQGRDVAGPLSERTGVPVHIANDGKCAALAELRDGALRGCRNASVYIIGTGVGGGLVINGEILNGSHFTAGEFSFMRLTNTDWRDPGTTVGMVCSTTGLLDLNRRFVDSSTDPLITGRQFFEKVNAGDGMSLKILRRFCKQVAMQIANLTILLDLEKVAVGGGISSQPILIETIRDCLDEIYSDPGPYFDPALPKTEIVRCRYGSEANLVGAYFNYVEAR
;
A
#
# COMPACT_ATOMS: atom_id res chain seq x y z
N MET A 1 -8.58 -10.45 22.41
CA MET A 1 -7.20 -10.92 22.13
C MET A 1 -6.31 -9.72 21.94
N LYS A 2 -5.27 -9.61 22.75
CA LYS A 2 -4.35 -8.47 22.70
C LYS A 2 -3.06 -8.89 22.01
N LEU A 3 -2.62 -8.12 21.01
CA LEU A 3 -1.45 -8.45 20.18
C LEU A 3 -0.43 -7.31 20.20
N MET A 4 0.85 -7.67 20.12
CA MET A 4 1.88 -6.74 19.68
C MET A 4 1.83 -6.65 18.17
N VAL A 5 1.67 -5.46 17.62
CA VAL A 5 1.51 -5.25 16.18
C VAL A 5 2.65 -4.39 15.63
N PHE A 6 3.27 -4.85 14.55
CA PHE A 6 4.36 -4.17 13.87
C PHE A 6 4.01 -3.83 12.42
N ASP A 7 4.28 -2.58 12.02
CA ASP A 7 4.35 -2.14 10.62
C ASP A 7 5.82 -1.85 10.29
N VAL A 8 6.44 -2.80 9.59
CA VAL A 8 7.87 -2.74 9.27
C VAL A 8 8.06 -2.08 7.91
N GLY A 9 8.50 -0.85 7.92
CA GLY A 9 8.91 -0.14 6.70
C GLY A 9 10.42 -0.23 6.44
N GLY A 10 10.85 0.28 5.29
CA GLY A 10 12.29 0.33 4.95
C GLY A 10 13.09 1.34 5.76
N THR A 11 12.46 2.26 6.47
CA THR A 11 13.12 3.33 7.23
C THR A 11 12.80 3.26 8.72
N GLU A 12 11.56 2.92 9.06
CA GLU A 12 11.09 2.84 10.43
C GLU A 12 10.19 1.63 10.64
N ILE A 13 10.20 1.09 11.86
CA ILE A 13 9.25 0.10 12.36
C ILE A 13 8.28 0.86 13.27
N LYS A 14 7.02 0.91 12.89
CA LYS A 14 5.94 1.38 13.78
C LYS A 14 5.39 0.20 14.55
N TYR A 15 4.99 0.46 15.78
CA TYR A 15 4.43 -0.58 16.64
C TYR A 15 3.33 -0.04 17.56
N CYS A 16 2.50 -0.94 18.00
CA CYS A 16 1.53 -0.70 19.07
C CYS A 16 1.08 -2.01 19.70
N VAL A 17 0.44 -1.92 20.85
CA VAL A 17 -0.40 -2.98 21.37
C VAL A 17 -1.83 -2.72 20.90
N MET A 18 -2.53 -3.75 20.40
CA MET A 18 -3.87 -3.63 19.82
C MET A 18 -4.73 -4.83 20.18
N ASP A 19 -6.01 -4.58 20.43
CA ASP A 19 -7.04 -5.61 20.62
C ASP A 19 -8.19 -5.45 19.62
N GLU A 20 -9.31 -6.12 19.84
CA GLU A 20 -10.52 -6.07 19.00
C GLU A 20 -11.17 -4.69 18.90
N SER A 21 -10.83 -3.75 19.77
CA SER A 21 -11.28 -2.36 19.67
C SER A 21 -10.54 -1.57 18.59
N LEU A 22 -9.43 -2.12 18.06
CA LEU A 22 -8.51 -1.50 17.10
C LEU A 22 -7.88 -0.19 17.60
N VAL A 23 -7.95 0.06 18.91
CA VAL A 23 -7.26 1.19 19.53
C VAL A 23 -5.78 0.85 19.68
N ARG A 24 -4.93 1.78 19.30
CA ARG A 24 -3.48 1.63 19.42
C ARG A 24 -3.03 2.10 20.79
N GLU A 25 -2.72 1.16 21.65
CA GLU A 25 -2.11 1.42 22.95
C GLU A 25 -0.57 1.37 22.80
N GLU A 26 0.14 2.15 23.60
CA GLU A 26 1.62 2.17 23.65
C GLU A 26 2.30 2.27 22.27
N ALA A 27 1.73 3.10 21.41
CA ALA A 27 2.21 3.26 20.04
C ALA A 27 3.54 4.02 19.98
N GLY A 28 4.44 3.56 19.11
CA GLY A 28 5.72 4.20 18.88
C GLY A 28 6.31 3.86 17.53
N SER A 29 7.52 4.38 17.28
CA SER A 29 8.34 3.98 16.13
C SER A 29 9.82 3.98 16.49
N VAL A 30 10.57 3.12 15.79
CA VAL A 30 12.03 3.03 15.87
C VAL A 30 12.62 2.92 14.47
N PRO A 31 13.88 3.33 14.24
CA PRO A 31 14.55 3.10 12.97
C PRO A 31 14.60 1.60 12.61
N THR A 32 14.37 1.26 11.34
CA THR A 32 14.50 -0.12 10.86
C THR A 32 15.98 -0.52 10.82
N PRO A 33 16.39 -1.61 11.47
CA PRO A 33 17.73 -2.15 11.32
C PRO A 33 18.00 -2.59 9.88
N MET A 34 19.13 -2.18 9.32
CA MET A 34 19.46 -2.45 7.92
C MET A 34 20.63 -3.43 7.75
N SER A 35 21.27 -3.86 8.86
CA SER A 35 22.51 -4.62 8.80
C SER A 35 22.26 -6.13 8.67
N SER A 36 21.32 -6.68 9.42
CA SER A 36 21.09 -8.14 9.48
C SER A 36 19.72 -8.52 10.00
N GLN A 37 19.31 -9.77 9.72
CA GLN A 37 18.09 -10.35 10.29
C GLN A 37 18.20 -10.53 11.81
N GLU A 38 19.39 -10.78 12.33
CA GLU A 38 19.64 -10.94 13.76
C GLU A 38 19.33 -9.65 14.53
N GLU A 39 19.91 -8.52 14.09
CA GLU A 39 19.63 -7.21 14.68
C GLU A 39 18.14 -6.82 14.54
N PHE A 40 17.51 -7.18 13.43
CA PHE A 40 16.08 -7.01 13.24
C PHE A 40 15.27 -7.75 14.30
N PHE A 41 15.58 -9.01 14.55
CA PHE A 41 14.91 -9.79 15.60
C PHE A 41 15.20 -9.23 17.00
N ASP A 42 16.44 -8.81 17.29
CA ASP A 42 16.79 -8.23 18.59
C ASP A 42 15.95 -6.97 18.88
N VAL A 43 15.76 -6.11 17.88
CA VAL A 43 14.90 -4.93 18.02
C VAL A 43 13.44 -5.34 18.27
N LEU A 44 12.88 -6.26 17.49
CA LEU A 44 11.49 -6.71 17.69
C LEU A 44 11.28 -7.35 19.06
N CYS A 45 12.21 -8.19 19.50
CA CYS A 45 12.17 -8.80 20.83
C CYS A 45 12.22 -7.75 21.94
N SER A 46 13.09 -6.74 21.80
CA SER A 46 13.21 -5.66 22.79
C SER A 46 11.92 -4.84 22.92
N LEU A 47 11.21 -4.62 21.80
CA LEU A 47 9.91 -3.92 21.79
C LEU A 47 8.78 -4.80 22.35
N TYR A 48 8.85 -6.11 22.15
CA TYR A 48 7.87 -7.06 22.70
C TYR A 48 8.04 -7.32 24.19
N GLU A 49 9.28 -7.31 24.72
CA GLU A 49 9.58 -7.73 26.10
C GLU A 49 8.78 -7.02 27.20
N PRO A 50 8.50 -5.70 27.13
CA PRO A 50 7.64 -5.03 28.11
C PRO A 50 6.20 -5.56 28.15
N HIS A 51 5.75 -6.20 27.06
CA HIS A 51 4.38 -6.71 26.88
C HIS A 51 4.28 -8.23 27.03
N ARG A 52 5.38 -8.87 27.44
CA ARG A 52 5.42 -10.32 27.69
C ARG A 52 4.39 -10.72 28.76
N GLY A 53 3.53 -11.66 28.40
CA GLY A 53 2.42 -12.10 29.28
C GLY A 53 1.13 -11.28 29.15
N GLU A 54 1.16 -10.13 28.47
CA GLU A 54 0.00 -9.34 28.11
C GLU A 54 -0.41 -9.56 26.66
N ALA A 55 0.54 -9.46 25.72
CA ALA A 55 0.30 -9.73 24.31
C ALA A 55 0.38 -11.25 24.04
N GLU A 56 -0.73 -11.78 23.52
CA GLU A 56 -0.92 -13.21 23.23
C GLU A 56 -0.21 -13.68 21.94
N GLY A 57 0.28 -12.74 21.14
CA GLY A 57 0.95 -13.00 19.88
C GLY A 57 1.51 -11.73 19.24
N ILE A 58 2.21 -11.95 18.10
CA ILE A 58 2.78 -10.87 17.29
C ILE A 58 2.16 -10.89 15.89
N ALA A 59 1.54 -9.78 15.51
CA ALA A 59 1.05 -9.52 14.17
C ALA A 59 2.00 -8.55 13.45
N MET A 60 2.46 -8.87 12.25
CA MET A 60 3.46 -8.04 11.58
C MET A 60 3.21 -7.92 10.09
N CYS A 61 3.29 -6.71 9.55
CA CYS A 61 3.41 -6.51 8.12
C CYS A 61 4.85 -6.15 7.72
N LEU A 62 5.24 -6.59 6.52
CA LEU A 62 6.58 -6.47 5.98
C LEU A 62 6.53 -6.05 4.51
N PRO A 63 7.51 -5.27 4.02
CA PRO A 63 7.64 -5.01 2.61
C PRO A 63 8.13 -6.25 1.86
N GLY A 64 7.72 -6.39 0.59
CA GLY A 64 8.17 -7.45 -0.30
C GLY A 64 7.19 -8.62 -0.41
N PHE A 65 7.63 -9.74 -0.96
CA PHE A 65 6.78 -10.90 -1.20
C PHE A 65 6.77 -11.81 0.01
N ILE A 66 5.64 -11.87 0.69
CA ILE A 66 5.49 -12.57 1.97
C ILE A 66 4.58 -13.79 1.80
N ASP A 67 5.14 -14.95 2.04
CA ASP A 67 4.40 -16.19 2.25
C ASP A 67 3.83 -16.16 3.67
N SER A 68 2.60 -15.67 3.77
CA SER A 68 1.90 -15.53 5.05
C SER A 68 1.46 -16.86 5.66
N GLU A 69 1.36 -17.93 4.84
CA GLU A 69 0.98 -19.26 5.30
C GLU A 69 2.13 -19.95 6.04
N ASN A 70 3.37 -19.76 5.56
CA ASN A 70 4.56 -20.39 6.13
C ASN A 70 5.46 -19.42 6.90
N GLY A 71 5.08 -18.17 7.05
CA GLY A 71 5.84 -17.18 7.81
C GLY A 71 7.17 -16.76 7.18
N ARG A 72 7.30 -16.82 5.84
CA ARG A 72 8.56 -16.63 5.11
C ARG A 72 8.54 -15.37 4.26
N CYS A 73 9.69 -14.73 4.16
CA CYS A 73 9.92 -13.62 3.23
C CYS A 73 10.55 -14.18 1.93
N LEU A 74 9.76 -14.27 0.86
CA LEU A 74 10.22 -14.77 -0.44
C LEU A 74 11.06 -13.72 -1.17
N GLY A 75 10.64 -12.45 -1.10
CA GLY A 75 11.34 -11.31 -1.66
C GLY A 75 11.44 -10.20 -0.63
N GLY A 76 12.65 -9.83 -0.24
CA GLY A 76 12.92 -8.98 0.92
C GLY A 76 12.50 -7.51 0.80
N GLY A 77 12.09 -7.05 -0.39
CA GLY A 77 11.76 -5.64 -0.59
C GLY A 77 12.91 -4.73 -0.18
N ALA A 78 12.65 -3.79 0.74
CA ALA A 78 13.68 -2.94 1.35
C ALA A 78 14.61 -3.72 2.30
N LEU A 79 14.16 -4.83 2.89
CA LEU A 79 14.88 -5.62 3.88
C LEU A 79 15.52 -6.87 3.25
N ARG A 80 16.50 -6.66 2.39
CA ARG A 80 17.13 -7.72 1.58
C ARG A 80 17.69 -8.88 2.39
N TYR A 81 18.08 -8.67 3.63
CA TYR A 81 18.58 -9.71 4.53
C TYR A 81 17.52 -10.75 4.89
N ASN A 82 16.22 -10.45 4.73
CA ASN A 82 15.14 -11.41 4.94
C ASN A 82 14.81 -12.25 3.70
N GLN A 83 15.38 -11.93 2.54
CA GLN A 83 15.03 -12.62 1.28
C GLN A 83 15.28 -14.13 1.35
N GLY A 84 14.26 -14.92 1.04
CA GLY A 84 14.30 -16.39 1.07
C GLY A 84 14.32 -17.00 2.46
N ARG A 85 14.14 -16.20 3.53
CA ARG A 85 14.27 -16.66 4.91
C ARG A 85 12.93 -16.77 5.63
N ASP A 86 12.94 -17.63 6.64
CA ASP A 86 11.91 -17.68 7.67
C ASP A 86 12.04 -16.45 8.57
N VAL A 87 10.91 -15.84 8.90
CA VAL A 87 10.81 -14.68 9.78
C VAL A 87 9.93 -15.00 10.99
N ALA A 88 8.80 -15.68 10.78
CA ALA A 88 7.85 -15.94 11.85
C ALA A 88 8.36 -16.98 12.85
N GLY A 89 8.94 -18.09 12.37
CA GLY A 89 9.44 -19.17 13.22
C GLY A 89 10.50 -18.71 14.22
N PRO A 90 11.63 -18.16 13.77
CA PRO A 90 12.69 -17.68 14.66
C PRO A 90 12.22 -16.62 15.66
N LEU A 91 11.32 -15.70 15.25
CA LEU A 91 10.77 -14.70 16.16
C LEU A 91 9.83 -15.33 17.19
N SER A 92 9.02 -16.31 16.79
CA SER A 92 8.15 -17.06 17.69
C SER A 92 8.95 -17.84 18.74
N GLU A 93 10.06 -18.48 18.35
CA GLU A 93 10.96 -19.17 19.27
C GLU A 93 11.58 -18.24 20.32
N ARG A 94 11.96 -17.02 19.95
CA ARG A 94 12.56 -16.03 20.85
C ARG A 94 11.55 -15.42 21.82
N THR A 95 10.34 -15.16 21.33
CA THR A 95 9.30 -14.47 22.11
C THR A 95 8.42 -15.42 22.90
N GLY A 96 8.30 -16.67 22.46
CA GLY A 96 7.45 -17.69 23.07
C GLY A 96 5.97 -17.56 22.73
N VAL A 97 5.61 -16.72 21.75
CA VAL A 97 4.23 -16.52 21.29
C VAL A 97 4.12 -16.74 19.78
N PRO A 98 2.92 -17.07 19.26
CA PRO A 98 2.71 -17.18 17.82
C PRO A 98 2.97 -15.85 17.09
N VAL A 99 3.58 -15.95 15.91
CA VAL A 99 3.88 -14.81 15.04
C VAL A 99 3.24 -15.02 13.67
N HIS A 100 2.44 -14.07 13.20
CA HIS A 100 1.89 -14.08 11.85
C HIS A 100 2.36 -12.83 11.08
N ILE A 101 2.79 -13.07 9.84
CA ILE A 101 3.32 -12.01 8.98
C ILE A 101 2.54 -11.91 7.67
N ALA A 102 2.46 -10.72 7.08
CA ALA A 102 1.88 -10.50 5.76
C ALA A 102 2.56 -9.35 5.03
N ASN A 103 2.27 -9.18 3.74
CA ASN A 103 2.72 -8.02 2.98
C ASN A 103 1.97 -6.75 3.41
N ASP A 104 2.65 -5.61 3.44
CA ASP A 104 2.14 -4.30 3.85
C ASP A 104 0.92 -3.84 3.01
N GLY A 105 0.97 -3.94 1.68
CA GLY A 105 -0.15 -3.57 0.81
C GLY A 105 -1.37 -4.48 0.99
N LYS A 106 -1.15 -5.77 1.25
CA LYS A 106 -2.23 -6.71 1.55
C LYS A 106 -2.85 -6.47 2.92
N CYS A 107 -2.03 -6.13 3.91
CA CYS A 107 -2.53 -5.69 5.22
C CYS A 107 -3.40 -4.44 5.07
N ALA A 108 -2.95 -3.43 4.32
CA ALA A 108 -3.77 -2.25 4.05
C ALA A 108 -5.11 -2.61 3.39
N ALA A 109 -5.11 -3.52 2.43
CA ALA A 109 -6.35 -3.99 1.79
C ALA A 109 -7.25 -4.76 2.77
N LEU A 110 -6.69 -5.57 3.66
CA LEU A 110 -7.43 -6.31 4.66
C LEU A 110 -8.09 -5.37 5.69
N ALA A 111 -7.39 -4.33 6.15
CA ALA A 111 -7.96 -3.30 7.03
C ALA A 111 -9.18 -2.62 6.38
N GLU A 112 -9.04 -2.21 5.12
CA GLU A 112 -10.13 -1.55 4.39
C GLU A 112 -11.30 -2.50 4.10
N LEU A 113 -11.05 -3.79 3.91
CA LEU A 113 -12.06 -4.81 3.72
C LEU A 113 -12.85 -5.11 5.00
N ARG A 114 -12.17 -5.27 6.13
CA ARG A 114 -12.82 -5.71 7.40
C ARG A 114 -13.54 -4.58 8.13
N ASP A 115 -12.94 -3.39 8.17
CA ASP A 115 -13.53 -2.25 8.88
C ASP A 115 -13.39 -0.90 8.16
N GLY A 116 -13.01 -0.87 6.89
CA GLY A 116 -12.75 0.36 6.16
C GLY A 116 -13.71 0.60 4.98
N ALA A 117 -13.17 1.30 3.98
CA ALA A 117 -13.91 1.77 2.80
C ALA A 117 -14.39 0.65 1.87
N LEU A 118 -13.81 -0.56 1.97
CA LEU A 118 -14.15 -1.73 1.16
C LEU A 118 -15.08 -2.72 1.87
N ARG A 119 -15.58 -2.37 3.05
CA ARG A 119 -16.45 -3.27 3.83
C ARG A 119 -17.66 -3.71 3.02
N GLY A 120 -17.85 -5.02 2.93
CA GLY A 120 -18.97 -5.65 2.21
C GLY A 120 -18.74 -5.84 0.72
N CYS A 121 -17.63 -5.37 0.15
CA CYS A 121 -17.28 -5.65 -1.24
C CYS A 121 -16.85 -7.10 -1.41
N ARG A 122 -17.22 -7.69 -2.55
CA ARG A 122 -16.73 -9.01 -2.97
C ARG A 122 -15.46 -8.89 -3.80
N ASN A 123 -15.44 -7.97 -4.77
CA ASN A 123 -14.28 -7.71 -5.63
C ASN A 123 -13.91 -6.24 -5.51
N ALA A 124 -12.74 -5.97 -4.98
CA ALA A 124 -12.27 -4.61 -4.72
C ALA A 124 -10.74 -4.53 -4.73
N SER A 125 -10.20 -3.34 -4.68
CA SER A 125 -8.75 -3.14 -4.57
C SER A 125 -8.43 -1.97 -3.67
N VAL A 126 -7.29 -2.05 -2.97
CA VAL A 126 -6.60 -0.89 -2.41
C VAL A 126 -5.46 -0.50 -3.34
N TYR A 127 -5.38 0.78 -3.69
CA TYR A 127 -4.33 1.35 -4.52
C TYR A 127 -3.57 2.43 -3.73
N ILE A 128 -2.36 2.10 -3.29
CA ILE A 128 -1.57 2.96 -2.38
C ILE A 128 -0.57 3.78 -3.19
N ILE A 129 -0.75 5.11 -3.19
CA ILE A 129 0.16 6.07 -3.84
C ILE A 129 1.18 6.55 -2.81
N GLY A 130 2.27 5.81 -2.68
CA GLY A 130 3.41 6.10 -1.82
C GLY A 130 4.63 6.58 -2.62
N THR A 131 5.85 6.32 -2.13
CA THR A 131 7.11 6.49 -2.90
C THR A 131 7.10 5.62 -4.16
N GLY A 132 6.56 4.40 -4.07
CA GLY A 132 6.13 3.55 -5.17
C GLY A 132 4.61 3.43 -5.19
N VAL A 133 4.10 2.38 -5.84
CA VAL A 133 2.68 2.00 -5.82
C VAL A 133 2.54 0.65 -5.14
N GLY A 134 1.89 0.63 -3.99
CA GLY A 134 1.49 -0.60 -3.30
C GLY A 134 0.01 -0.91 -3.52
N GLY A 135 -0.42 -2.04 -2.95
CA GLY A 135 -1.83 -2.37 -2.94
C GLY A 135 -2.15 -3.81 -2.62
N GLY A 136 -3.42 -4.12 -2.70
CA GLY A 136 -3.93 -5.46 -2.52
C GLY A 136 -5.24 -5.65 -3.26
N LEU A 137 -5.52 -6.87 -3.61
CA LEU A 137 -6.73 -7.29 -4.31
C LEU A 137 -7.62 -8.07 -3.37
N VAL A 138 -8.91 -7.75 -3.41
CA VAL A 138 -9.99 -8.50 -2.76
C VAL A 138 -10.77 -9.20 -3.85
N ILE A 139 -10.87 -10.52 -3.78
CA ILE A 139 -11.65 -11.34 -4.70
C ILE A 139 -12.53 -12.30 -3.89
N ASN A 140 -13.81 -12.30 -4.18
CA ASN A 140 -14.83 -13.07 -3.44
C ASN A 140 -14.87 -12.76 -1.93
N GLY A 141 -14.51 -11.54 -1.52
CA GLY A 141 -14.52 -11.10 -0.11
C GLY A 141 -13.27 -11.50 0.68
N GLU A 142 -12.22 -11.97 0.02
CA GLU A 142 -10.95 -12.40 0.62
C GLU A 142 -9.75 -11.74 -0.06
N ILE A 143 -8.64 -11.60 0.65
CA ILE A 143 -7.39 -11.10 0.07
C ILE A 143 -6.82 -12.12 -0.91
N LEU A 144 -6.59 -11.68 -2.14
CA LEU A 144 -5.93 -12.51 -3.15
C LEU A 144 -4.41 -12.52 -2.92
N ASN A 145 -3.88 -13.63 -2.40
CA ASN A 145 -2.44 -13.83 -2.26
C ASN A 145 -1.78 -14.21 -3.58
N GLY A 146 -2.45 -15.00 -4.41
CA GLY A 146 -1.89 -15.61 -5.61
C GLY A 146 -0.95 -16.77 -5.29
N SER A 147 -0.63 -17.59 -6.28
CA SER A 147 0.19 -18.81 -6.12
C SER A 147 1.63 -18.56 -5.65
N HIS A 148 2.12 -17.34 -5.76
CA HIS A 148 3.49 -16.94 -5.41
C HIS A 148 3.49 -15.74 -4.45
N PHE A 149 2.37 -15.42 -3.82
CA PHE A 149 2.19 -14.29 -2.91
C PHE A 149 2.49 -12.91 -3.53
N THR A 150 2.39 -12.79 -4.86
CA THR A 150 2.69 -11.54 -5.61
C THR A 150 1.46 -10.87 -6.21
N ALA A 151 0.26 -11.37 -5.95
CA ALA A 151 -0.95 -10.70 -6.43
C ALA A 151 -1.07 -9.31 -5.78
N GLY A 152 -1.43 -8.29 -6.58
CA GLY A 152 -1.53 -6.91 -6.11
C GLY A 152 -0.23 -6.10 -6.16
N GLU A 153 0.86 -6.65 -6.66
CA GLU A 153 2.15 -5.96 -6.83
C GLU A 153 2.11 -5.00 -8.03
N PHE A 154 1.28 -3.97 -7.94
CA PHE A 154 1.00 -3.01 -9.03
C PHE A 154 2.23 -2.26 -9.50
N SER A 155 3.22 -2.03 -8.63
CA SER A 155 4.47 -1.33 -8.98
C SER A 155 5.16 -1.93 -10.20
N PHE A 156 5.05 -3.24 -10.41
CA PHE A 156 5.72 -3.96 -11.50
C PHE A 156 4.93 -3.98 -12.81
N MET A 157 3.67 -3.54 -12.82
CA MET A 157 2.88 -3.41 -14.05
C MET A 157 3.52 -2.38 -14.99
N ARG A 158 3.33 -2.57 -16.30
CA ARG A 158 3.85 -1.68 -17.34
C ARG A 158 2.75 -0.79 -17.91
N LEU A 159 3.08 0.48 -18.16
CA LEU A 159 2.18 1.44 -18.80
C LEU A 159 2.32 1.41 -20.33
N THR A 160 3.50 1.05 -20.82
CA THR A 160 3.82 0.98 -22.25
C THR A 160 4.62 -0.29 -22.54
N ASN A 161 4.67 -0.66 -23.82
CA ASN A 161 5.42 -1.83 -24.31
C ASN A 161 6.65 -1.45 -25.14
N THR A 162 7.07 -0.18 -25.12
CA THR A 162 8.17 0.30 -25.98
C THR A 162 9.53 -0.23 -25.57
N ASP A 163 9.81 -0.31 -24.26
CA ASP A 163 10.99 -0.96 -23.71
C ASP A 163 10.67 -1.52 -22.33
N TRP A 164 10.60 -2.86 -22.23
CA TRP A 164 10.28 -3.53 -20.97
C TRP A 164 11.41 -3.39 -19.91
N ARG A 165 12.64 -3.00 -20.31
CA ARG A 165 13.77 -2.80 -19.41
C ARG A 165 13.79 -1.40 -18.80
N ASP A 166 13.08 -0.44 -19.42
CA ASP A 166 13.00 0.93 -18.87
C ASP A 166 12.10 0.95 -17.62
N PRO A 167 12.66 1.16 -16.42
CA PRO A 167 11.88 1.26 -15.20
C PRO A 167 10.90 2.45 -15.24
N GLY A 168 11.20 3.50 -16.00
CA GLY A 168 10.35 4.68 -16.17
C GLY A 168 9.00 4.38 -16.84
N THR A 169 8.79 3.17 -17.33
CA THR A 169 7.52 2.70 -17.89
C THR A 169 6.67 1.90 -16.89
N THR A 170 7.13 1.72 -15.67
CA THR A 170 6.38 0.98 -14.64
C THR A 170 5.35 1.85 -13.93
N VAL A 171 4.26 1.22 -13.48
CA VAL A 171 3.25 1.86 -12.64
C VAL A 171 3.89 2.44 -11.39
N GLY A 172 4.81 1.72 -10.75
CA GLY A 172 5.51 2.17 -9.55
C GLY A 172 6.31 3.47 -9.75
N MET A 173 6.89 3.68 -10.93
CA MET A 173 7.64 4.91 -11.23
C MET A 173 6.75 6.05 -11.72
N VAL A 174 5.65 5.76 -12.39
CA VAL A 174 4.84 6.79 -13.06
C VAL A 174 3.62 7.20 -12.23
N CYS A 175 2.96 6.25 -11.57
CA CYS A 175 1.72 6.46 -10.81
C CYS A 175 1.94 6.62 -9.29
N SER A 176 3.18 6.84 -8.88
CA SER A 176 3.57 7.08 -7.48
C SER A 176 3.73 8.59 -7.18
N THR A 177 3.92 8.92 -5.90
CA THR A 177 4.30 10.30 -5.51
C THR A 177 5.62 10.71 -6.16
N THR A 178 6.60 9.78 -6.26
CA THR A 178 7.85 10.02 -6.99
C THR A 178 7.57 10.37 -8.45
N GLY A 179 6.69 9.61 -9.12
CA GLY A 179 6.29 9.89 -10.51
C GLY A 179 5.59 11.24 -10.69
N LEU A 180 4.73 11.63 -9.75
CA LEU A 180 4.09 12.96 -9.76
C LEU A 180 5.15 14.08 -9.67
N LEU A 181 6.11 13.94 -8.77
CA LEU A 181 7.17 14.95 -8.60
C LEU A 181 8.15 14.98 -9.79
N ASP A 182 8.46 13.83 -10.38
CA ASP A 182 9.24 13.77 -11.61
C ASP A 182 8.50 14.40 -12.79
N LEU A 183 7.19 14.18 -12.88
CA LEU A 183 6.37 14.86 -13.87
C LEU A 183 6.40 16.38 -13.65
N ASN A 184 6.29 16.85 -12.40
CA ASN A 184 6.42 18.27 -12.07
C ASN A 184 7.76 18.85 -12.56
N ARG A 185 8.89 18.17 -12.28
CA ARG A 185 10.22 18.61 -12.72
C ARG A 185 10.36 18.76 -14.23
N ARG A 186 9.65 17.97 -15.03
CA ARG A 186 9.70 18.02 -16.50
C ARG A 186 8.93 19.22 -17.09
N PHE A 187 7.97 19.75 -16.33
CA PHE A 187 7.12 20.85 -16.79
C PHE A 187 7.43 22.20 -16.16
N VAL A 188 8.15 22.21 -15.06
CA VAL A 188 8.56 23.42 -14.35
C VAL A 188 10.08 23.57 -14.51
N ASP A 189 10.54 24.80 -14.82
CA ASP A 189 11.97 25.08 -14.94
C ASP A 189 12.68 24.80 -13.62
N SER A 190 13.58 23.82 -13.62
CA SER A 190 14.34 23.38 -12.44
C SER A 190 15.26 24.46 -11.87
N SER A 191 15.54 25.51 -12.61
CA SER A 191 16.33 26.66 -12.12
C SER A 191 15.53 27.55 -11.16
N THR A 192 14.21 27.49 -11.22
CA THR A 192 13.30 28.35 -10.43
C THR A 192 12.55 27.60 -9.32
N ASP A 193 12.52 26.26 -9.37
CA ASP A 193 11.77 25.44 -8.42
C ASP A 193 12.64 24.25 -7.96
N PRO A 194 13.31 24.37 -6.78
CA PRO A 194 14.10 23.28 -6.23
C PRO A 194 13.22 22.04 -5.98
N LEU A 195 13.84 20.91 -5.70
CA LEU A 195 13.15 19.64 -5.37
C LEU A 195 12.00 19.87 -4.38
N ILE A 196 10.77 19.97 -4.90
CA ILE A 196 9.59 20.14 -4.04
C ILE A 196 9.13 18.79 -3.48
N THR A 197 8.55 18.85 -2.30
CA THR A 197 7.88 17.70 -1.67
C THR A 197 6.44 17.55 -2.19
N GLY A 198 5.82 16.39 -1.97
CA GLY A 198 4.40 16.20 -2.28
C GLY A 198 3.51 17.23 -1.57
N ARG A 199 3.84 17.60 -0.32
CA ARG A 199 3.11 18.66 0.41
C ARG A 199 3.17 19.99 -0.33
N GLN A 200 4.36 20.46 -0.68
CA GLN A 200 4.55 21.73 -1.41
C GLN A 200 3.88 21.72 -2.79
N PHE A 201 3.88 20.57 -3.49
CA PHE A 201 3.15 20.44 -4.73
C PHE A 201 1.64 20.67 -4.51
N PHE A 202 1.04 20.04 -3.51
CA PHE A 202 -0.38 20.22 -3.22
C PHE A 202 -0.73 21.58 -2.61
N GLU A 203 0.19 22.28 -1.97
CA GLU A 203 0.02 23.69 -1.59
C GLU A 203 -0.18 24.57 -2.82
N LYS A 204 0.60 24.37 -3.90
CA LYS A 204 0.42 25.07 -5.19
C LYS A 204 -0.91 24.70 -5.86
N VAL A 205 -1.24 23.40 -5.88
CA VAL A 205 -2.52 22.92 -6.43
C VAL A 205 -3.70 23.58 -5.70
N ASN A 206 -3.70 23.59 -4.38
CA ASN A 206 -4.76 24.16 -3.56
C ASN A 206 -4.82 25.68 -3.64
N ALA A 207 -3.71 26.34 -4.00
CA ALA A 207 -3.67 27.77 -4.32
C ALA A 207 -4.18 28.10 -5.73
N GLY A 208 -4.56 27.09 -6.54
CA GLY A 208 -5.10 27.28 -7.89
C GLY A 208 -4.02 27.49 -8.96
N ASP A 209 -2.75 27.09 -8.71
CA ASP A 209 -1.70 27.20 -9.72
C ASP A 209 -2.02 26.37 -10.97
N GLY A 210 -2.20 27.08 -12.10
CA GLY A 210 -2.66 26.46 -13.33
C GLY A 210 -1.73 25.40 -13.91
N MET A 211 -0.41 25.51 -13.68
CA MET A 211 0.55 24.50 -14.13
C MET A 211 0.46 23.24 -13.25
N SER A 212 0.43 23.41 -11.92
CA SER A 212 0.30 22.30 -10.97
C SER A 212 -1.02 21.55 -11.16
N LEU A 213 -2.12 22.23 -11.45
CA LEU A 213 -3.42 21.62 -11.80
C LEU A 213 -3.34 20.78 -13.08
N LYS A 214 -2.66 21.26 -14.13
CA LYS A 214 -2.44 20.50 -15.37
C LYS A 214 -1.59 19.25 -15.13
N ILE A 215 -0.55 19.37 -14.31
CA ILE A 215 0.33 18.26 -13.93
C ILE A 215 -0.44 17.22 -13.14
N LEU A 216 -1.22 17.64 -12.11
CA LEU A 216 -2.07 16.77 -11.34
C LEU A 216 -3.04 15.98 -12.23
N ARG A 217 -3.73 16.67 -13.13
CA ARG A 217 -4.67 16.01 -14.06
C ARG A 217 -3.99 14.99 -14.96
N ARG A 218 -2.80 15.30 -15.49
CA ARG A 218 -2.01 14.34 -16.30
C ARG A 218 -1.61 13.12 -15.51
N PHE A 219 -1.19 13.30 -14.26
CA PHE A 219 -0.88 12.21 -13.35
C PHE A 219 -2.12 11.36 -13.05
N CYS A 220 -3.24 12.00 -12.70
CA CYS A 220 -4.49 11.33 -12.38
C CYS A 220 -5.06 10.53 -13.55
N LYS A 221 -4.87 10.99 -14.80
CA LYS A 221 -5.25 10.22 -16.01
C LYS A 221 -4.51 8.87 -16.08
N GLN A 222 -3.23 8.84 -15.71
CA GLN A 222 -2.46 7.60 -15.71
C GLN A 222 -2.94 6.65 -14.60
N VAL A 223 -3.22 7.18 -13.40
CA VAL A 223 -3.79 6.40 -12.29
C VAL A 223 -5.18 5.86 -12.66
N ALA A 224 -6.06 6.72 -13.20
CA ALA A 224 -7.41 6.33 -13.62
C ALA A 224 -7.40 5.23 -14.70
N MET A 225 -6.45 5.29 -15.64
CA MET A 225 -6.29 4.24 -16.66
C MET A 225 -5.90 2.90 -16.03
N GLN A 226 -5.01 2.89 -15.00
CA GLN A 226 -4.68 1.65 -14.30
C GLN A 226 -5.88 1.10 -13.52
N ILE A 227 -6.65 1.96 -12.88
CA ILE A 227 -7.88 1.57 -12.19
C ILE A 227 -8.90 0.99 -13.18
N ALA A 228 -9.07 1.59 -14.35
CA ALA A 228 -9.94 1.07 -15.42
C ALA A 228 -9.47 -0.32 -15.89
N ASN A 229 -8.16 -0.50 -16.11
CA ASN A 229 -7.60 -1.80 -16.51
C ASN A 229 -7.84 -2.88 -15.45
N LEU A 230 -7.63 -2.56 -14.16
CA LEU A 230 -7.91 -3.49 -13.07
C LEU A 230 -9.40 -3.81 -12.97
N THR A 231 -10.26 -2.82 -13.19
CA THR A 231 -11.72 -3.00 -13.18
C THR A 231 -12.17 -3.95 -14.30
N ILE A 232 -11.67 -3.74 -15.52
CA ILE A 232 -11.99 -4.63 -16.67
C ILE A 232 -11.49 -6.06 -16.42
N LEU A 233 -10.30 -6.20 -15.81
CA LEU A 233 -9.69 -7.52 -15.57
C LEU A 233 -10.39 -8.31 -14.46
N LEU A 234 -10.84 -7.63 -13.39
CA LEU A 234 -11.25 -8.24 -12.12
C LEU A 234 -12.70 -7.94 -11.74
N ASP A 235 -13.42 -7.14 -12.53
CA ASP A 235 -14.80 -6.69 -12.26
C ASP A 235 -14.95 -6.08 -10.86
N LEU A 236 -14.16 -5.02 -10.60
CA LEU A 236 -14.08 -4.41 -9.27
C LEU A 236 -15.28 -3.50 -8.98
N GLU A 237 -15.90 -3.68 -7.82
CA GLU A 237 -16.95 -2.81 -7.28
C GLU A 237 -16.37 -1.47 -6.84
N LYS A 238 -15.23 -1.52 -6.09
CA LYS A 238 -14.57 -0.34 -5.53
C LYS A 238 -13.06 -0.42 -5.61
N VAL A 239 -12.44 0.76 -5.77
CA VAL A 239 -11.01 0.94 -5.54
C VAL A 239 -10.81 2.01 -4.47
N ALA A 240 -10.22 1.62 -3.34
CA ALA A 240 -9.87 2.54 -2.27
C ALA A 240 -8.44 3.07 -2.50
N VAL A 241 -8.31 4.39 -2.64
CA VAL A 241 -7.02 5.05 -2.86
C VAL A 241 -6.43 5.49 -1.54
N GLY A 242 -5.22 5.01 -1.25
CA GLY A 242 -4.45 5.27 -0.04
C GLY A 242 -3.10 5.91 -0.32
N GLY A 243 -2.27 6.00 0.73
CA GLY A 243 -0.93 6.60 0.69
C GLY A 243 -0.91 8.07 1.09
N GLY A 244 0.29 8.63 1.27
CA GLY A 244 0.47 9.95 1.89
C GLY A 244 -0.27 11.10 1.21
N ILE A 245 -0.32 11.10 -0.13
CA ILE A 245 -0.99 12.15 -0.89
C ILE A 245 -2.50 11.96 -1.02
N SER A 246 -3.05 10.80 -0.66
CA SER A 246 -4.50 10.54 -0.70
C SER A 246 -5.30 11.37 0.33
N SER A 247 -4.60 11.99 1.30
CA SER A 247 -5.20 12.94 2.22
C SER A 247 -5.71 14.21 1.54
N GLN A 248 -5.30 14.48 0.30
CA GLN A 248 -5.71 15.63 -0.51
C GLN A 248 -7.02 15.32 -1.26
N PRO A 249 -8.17 15.93 -0.92
CA PRO A 249 -9.45 15.63 -1.56
C PRO A 249 -9.41 15.81 -3.07
N ILE A 250 -8.74 16.86 -3.54
CA ILE A 250 -8.60 17.18 -4.98
C ILE A 250 -7.92 16.05 -5.77
N LEU A 251 -7.05 15.24 -5.15
CA LEU A 251 -6.46 14.07 -5.81
C LEU A 251 -7.54 13.04 -6.15
N ILE A 252 -8.35 12.67 -5.16
CA ILE A 252 -9.41 11.66 -5.33
C ILE A 252 -10.46 12.15 -6.34
N GLU A 253 -10.87 13.41 -6.22
CA GLU A 253 -11.82 14.05 -7.15
C GLU A 253 -11.28 14.05 -8.58
N THR A 254 -10.01 14.45 -8.78
CA THR A 254 -9.40 14.47 -10.12
C THR A 254 -9.24 13.05 -10.69
N ILE A 255 -8.96 12.02 -9.88
CA ILE A 255 -8.91 10.63 -10.36
C ILE A 255 -10.30 10.17 -10.80
N ARG A 256 -11.36 10.50 -10.04
CA ARG A 256 -12.75 10.22 -10.42
C ARG A 256 -13.13 10.89 -11.74
N ASP A 257 -12.85 12.19 -11.87
CA ASP A 257 -13.13 12.95 -13.10
C ASP A 257 -12.40 12.32 -14.31
N CYS A 258 -11.15 11.92 -14.13
CA CYS A 258 -10.40 11.25 -15.20
C CYS A 258 -10.96 9.87 -15.55
N LEU A 259 -11.45 9.12 -14.56
CA LEU A 259 -12.14 7.86 -14.81
C LEU A 259 -13.46 8.09 -15.54
N ASP A 260 -14.24 9.10 -15.14
CA ASP A 260 -15.49 9.49 -15.80
C ASP A 260 -15.27 9.88 -17.27
N GLU A 261 -14.18 10.58 -17.59
CA GLU A 261 -13.78 10.85 -18.97
C GLU A 261 -13.53 9.59 -19.78
N ILE A 262 -12.80 8.60 -19.22
CA ILE A 262 -12.51 7.32 -19.88
C ILE A 262 -13.81 6.61 -20.26
N TYR A 263 -14.83 6.65 -19.40
CA TYR A 263 -16.10 5.97 -19.62
C TYR A 263 -17.11 6.80 -20.43
N SER A 264 -16.99 8.13 -20.47
CA SER A 264 -17.89 9.00 -21.25
C SER A 264 -17.47 9.19 -22.70
N ASP A 265 -16.16 9.09 -23.00
CA ASP A 265 -15.58 9.14 -24.34
C ASP A 265 -14.62 7.97 -24.57
N PRO A 266 -15.13 6.74 -24.55
CA PRO A 266 -14.29 5.54 -24.49
C PRO A 266 -13.66 5.15 -25.82
N GLY A 267 -13.93 5.88 -26.89
CA GLY A 267 -13.49 5.50 -28.24
C GLY A 267 -14.23 4.28 -28.81
N PRO A 268 -13.92 3.89 -30.04
CA PRO A 268 -14.74 2.93 -30.81
C PRO A 268 -14.66 1.46 -30.32
N TYR A 269 -13.72 1.14 -29.45
CA TYR A 269 -13.48 -0.27 -28.99
C TYR A 269 -13.86 -0.52 -27.55
N PHE A 270 -14.48 0.43 -26.89
CA PHE A 270 -14.90 0.31 -25.50
C PHE A 270 -16.41 0.12 -25.43
N ASP A 271 -16.89 -0.94 -24.81
CA ASP A 271 -18.31 -1.21 -24.67
C ASP A 271 -18.90 -0.33 -23.55
N PRO A 272 -19.94 0.50 -23.83
CA PRO A 272 -20.57 1.32 -22.79
C PRO A 272 -21.22 0.52 -21.66
N ALA A 273 -21.44 -0.78 -21.84
CA ALA A 273 -21.98 -1.66 -20.81
C ALA A 273 -20.93 -2.14 -19.80
N LEU A 274 -19.63 -1.85 -20.01
CA LEU A 274 -18.58 -2.18 -19.04
C LEU A 274 -18.83 -1.47 -17.71
N PRO A 275 -18.78 -2.18 -16.58
CA PRO A 275 -19.03 -1.58 -15.28
C PRO A 275 -17.91 -0.60 -14.92
N LYS A 276 -18.30 0.54 -14.35
CA LYS A 276 -17.36 1.51 -13.80
C LYS A 276 -17.24 1.31 -12.30
N THR A 277 -16.01 1.13 -11.80
CA THR A 277 -15.75 1.00 -10.38
C THR A 277 -15.95 2.32 -9.63
N GLU A 278 -16.36 2.24 -8.36
CA GLU A 278 -16.39 3.39 -7.47
C GLU A 278 -14.99 3.66 -6.90
N ILE A 279 -14.47 4.88 -7.04
CA ILE A 279 -13.22 5.31 -6.40
C ILE A 279 -13.53 5.96 -5.07
N VAL A 280 -12.95 5.43 -4.00
CA VAL A 280 -13.10 5.93 -2.63
C VAL A 280 -11.73 6.22 -2.02
N ARG A 281 -11.70 7.01 -0.97
CA ARG A 281 -10.49 7.19 -0.16
C ARG A 281 -10.41 6.11 0.91
N CYS A 282 -9.20 5.58 1.16
CA CYS A 282 -8.95 4.69 2.30
C CYS A 282 -9.31 5.37 3.62
N ARG A 283 -9.93 4.61 4.52
CA ARG A 283 -10.32 5.08 5.86
C ARG A 283 -9.12 5.22 6.77
N TYR A 284 -8.23 4.23 6.80
CA TYR A 284 -7.17 4.10 7.80
C TYR A 284 -5.91 4.92 7.50
N GLY A 285 -5.68 5.35 6.26
CA GLY A 285 -4.50 6.13 5.91
C GLY A 285 -3.19 5.43 6.31
N SER A 286 -2.37 6.08 7.14
CA SER A 286 -1.08 5.55 7.60
C SER A 286 -1.17 4.45 8.66
N GLU A 287 -2.36 4.12 9.13
CA GLU A 287 -2.59 3.09 10.16
C GLU A 287 -3.08 1.77 9.55
N ALA A 288 -3.40 1.78 8.27
CA ALA A 288 -3.96 0.62 7.55
C ALA A 288 -3.12 -0.64 7.73
N ASN A 289 -1.80 -0.51 7.72
CA ASN A 289 -0.87 -1.63 7.83
C ASN A 289 -0.95 -2.30 9.21
N LEU A 290 -0.99 -1.51 10.29
CA LEU A 290 -1.13 -2.04 11.66
C LEU A 290 -2.47 -2.76 11.84
N VAL A 291 -3.57 -2.11 11.45
CA VAL A 291 -4.91 -2.68 11.55
C VAL A 291 -5.03 -3.95 10.70
N GLY A 292 -4.47 -3.95 9.50
CA GLY A 292 -4.47 -5.11 8.62
C GLY A 292 -3.62 -6.26 9.14
N ALA A 293 -2.46 -5.98 9.74
CA ALA A 293 -1.64 -7.00 10.39
C ALA A 293 -2.41 -7.67 11.55
N TYR A 294 -3.14 -6.87 12.35
CA TYR A 294 -4.02 -7.39 13.39
C TYR A 294 -5.06 -8.37 12.81
N PHE A 295 -5.80 -7.96 11.77
CA PHE A 295 -6.80 -8.82 11.14
C PHE A 295 -6.17 -10.08 10.52
N ASN A 296 -5.01 -9.95 9.86
CA ASN A 296 -4.29 -11.10 9.30
C ASN A 296 -3.95 -12.15 10.37
N TYR A 297 -3.55 -11.72 11.56
CA TYR A 297 -3.30 -12.63 12.68
C TYR A 297 -4.58 -13.30 13.16
N VAL A 298 -5.67 -12.54 13.32
CA VAL A 298 -6.96 -13.06 13.79
C VAL A 298 -7.53 -14.11 12.85
N GLU A 299 -7.39 -13.90 11.53
CA GLU A 299 -7.94 -14.79 10.50
C GLU A 299 -7.08 -16.03 10.24
N ALA A 300 -5.79 -15.99 10.57
CA ALA A 300 -4.88 -17.13 10.41
C ALA A 300 -5.01 -18.20 11.52
N ARG A 301 -5.79 -17.93 12.56
CA ARG A 301 -6.12 -18.86 13.65
C ARG A 301 -7.33 -19.70 13.32
#